data_08130d6a86a37594d1280e9d453cd7fc
#
_entry.id   08130d6a86a37594d1280e9d453cd7fc
#
_cell.length_a   1.000
_cell.length_b   1.000
_cell.length_c   1.000
_cell.angle_alpha   90.00
_cell.angle_beta   90.00
_cell.angle_gamma   90.00
#
_symmetry.space_group_name_H-M   'P 1'
#
loop_
_entity.id
_entity.type
_entity.pdbx_description
1 polymer ?
#
loop_
_entity_poly.entity_id
_entity_poly.type
_entity_poly.pdbx_seq_one_letter_code
_entity_poly.pdbx_strand_id
1 'polypeptide(L)'
;MPASNLFNSPITRREAIRRAVVFSSGAWAAAQFGALQAKEAAASLGDGMHLLALGDYGTNGNDAQTSVAKQMAKFADGLGQPLAAVLALGDNFYSTIKPGRIERQFEEMYSKDSLDCPFYVCVGNHDYGTAKYDFQEGKLALQLDYAKNNPTSRWKLPSKWYTVELPSPENPLVRMIVLDGSYWEGALTPQEKIEQRRFFKAELAKETKAPWTWMVNHYPLFSETVDRGDNKRLIEEWGPALQEHDISLAFAGHDHTLQHLQVEGYKPSFIVSGAGGARLYDCRTTDRGFVNNQVFGFNHVHVTPDLLTVQFIDAKGNQLHAFTRDRNGKVEVVTKQEPATAGAAD
;
A
#
# COMPACT_ATOMS: atom_id res chain seq x y z
N MET A 1 31.35 -17.67 18.63
CA MET A 1 31.23 -16.24 18.87
C MET A 1 29.80 -15.84 18.49
N PRO A 2 28.97 -15.29 19.38
CA PRO A 2 27.58 -14.98 19.06
C PRO A 2 27.51 -13.72 18.22
N ALA A 3 26.60 -13.73 17.22
CA ALA A 3 26.26 -12.59 16.37
C ALA A 3 25.71 -11.45 17.24
N SER A 4 26.29 -10.27 17.09
CA SER A 4 25.89 -9.07 17.81
C SER A 4 24.54 -8.55 17.33
N ASN A 5 23.56 -8.56 18.22
CA ASN A 5 22.26 -7.89 18.04
C ASN A 5 22.47 -6.37 17.85
N LEU A 6 22.36 -5.89 16.62
CA LEU A 6 22.43 -4.46 16.26
C LEU A 6 21.20 -3.64 16.66
N PHE A 7 20.15 -4.27 17.23
CA PHE A 7 18.86 -3.62 17.54
C PHE A 7 18.58 -3.43 19.04
N ASN A 8 19.50 -3.81 19.94
CA ASN A 8 19.26 -3.82 21.39
C ASN A 8 19.96 -2.68 22.16
N SER A 9 20.28 -1.56 21.55
CA SER A 9 20.77 -0.38 22.28
C SER A 9 19.60 0.57 22.51
N PRO A 10 19.29 1.00 23.75
CA PRO A 10 18.26 1.99 24.00
C PRO A 10 18.63 3.29 23.28
N ILE A 11 17.78 3.66 22.32
CA ILE A 11 17.96 4.89 21.55
C ILE A 11 17.77 6.07 22.50
N THR A 12 18.76 6.95 22.59
CA THR A 12 18.64 8.16 23.42
C THR A 12 17.60 9.10 22.83
N ARG A 13 16.92 9.90 23.68
CA ARG A 13 15.95 10.92 23.25
C ARG A 13 16.50 11.86 22.18
N ARG A 14 17.80 12.12 22.18
CA ARG A 14 18.52 12.93 21.21
C ARG A 14 18.70 12.21 19.87
N GLU A 15 18.87 10.91 19.90
CA GLU A 15 18.99 10.05 18.72
C GLU A 15 17.62 9.78 18.05
N ALA A 16 16.57 9.61 18.87
CA ALA A 16 15.20 9.54 18.41
C ALA A 16 14.75 10.86 17.72
N ILE A 17 15.09 12.02 18.35
CA ILE A 17 14.85 13.33 17.74
C ILE A 17 15.69 13.53 16.47
N ARG A 18 16.94 13.09 16.45
CA ARG A 18 17.81 13.18 15.26
C ARG A 18 17.29 12.30 14.13
N ARG A 19 16.80 11.10 14.43
CA ARG A 19 16.16 10.20 13.44
C ARG A 19 14.81 10.77 12.98
N ALA A 20 13.98 11.30 13.87
CA ALA A 20 12.72 11.97 13.51
C ALA A 20 12.95 13.22 12.67
N VAL A 21 13.99 14.02 12.96
CA VAL A 21 14.39 15.20 12.17
C VAL A 21 14.92 14.77 10.80
N VAL A 22 15.68 13.68 10.70
CA VAL A 22 16.12 13.10 9.41
C VAL A 22 14.92 12.62 8.60
N PHE A 23 13.92 12.02 9.26
CA PHE A 23 12.67 11.61 8.61
C PHE A 23 11.78 12.79 8.17
N SER A 24 11.78 13.91 8.90
CA SER A 24 10.90 15.05 8.62
C SER A 24 11.50 16.14 7.74
N SER A 25 12.83 16.34 7.77
CA SER A 25 13.51 17.38 6.99
C SER A 25 13.88 16.97 5.55
N GLY A 26 13.88 15.66 5.24
CA GLY A 26 14.14 15.14 3.90
C GLY A 26 13.04 15.42 2.86
N ALA A 27 11.86 15.86 3.30
CA ALA A 27 10.68 15.94 2.44
C ALA A 27 10.67 17.08 1.42
N TRP A 28 11.41 18.14 1.63
CA TRP A 28 11.22 19.39 0.85
C TRP A 28 12.12 19.57 -0.39
N ALA A 29 13.32 19.01 -0.42
CA ALA A 29 14.27 19.21 -1.53
C ALA A 29 14.13 18.23 -2.71
N ALA A 30 13.18 17.29 -2.65
CA ALA A 30 13.12 16.13 -3.54
C ALA A 30 12.25 16.25 -4.80
N ALA A 31 11.47 17.29 -4.94
CA ALA A 31 10.45 17.33 -5.99
C ALA A 31 11.04 17.39 -7.42
N GLN A 32 12.21 17.94 -7.61
CA GLN A 32 12.82 18.02 -8.95
C GLN A 32 13.92 16.98 -9.21
N PHE A 33 14.67 16.57 -8.18
CA PHE A 33 15.70 15.53 -8.33
C PHE A 33 15.13 14.11 -8.23
N GLY A 34 14.04 13.91 -7.49
CA GLY A 34 13.40 12.59 -7.35
C GLY A 34 12.90 12.03 -8.68
N ALA A 35 12.37 12.85 -9.56
CA ALA A 35 11.95 12.41 -10.89
C ALA A 35 13.13 12.06 -11.81
N LEU A 36 14.24 12.81 -11.71
CA LEU A 36 15.45 12.53 -12.50
C LEU A 36 16.21 11.32 -11.96
N GLN A 37 16.39 11.21 -10.65
CA GLN A 37 17.02 10.04 -10.02
C GLN A 37 16.15 8.80 -10.05
N ALA A 38 14.81 8.91 -9.94
CA ALA A 38 13.90 7.79 -10.19
C ALA A 38 14.00 7.31 -11.65
N LYS A 39 14.17 8.24 -12.59
CA LYS A 39 14.38 7.90 -14.00
C LYS A 39 15.77 7.29 -14.24
N GLU A 40 16.82 7.78 -13.59
CA GLU A 40 18.18 7.21 -13.66
C GLU A 40 18.28 5.89 -12.89
N ALA A 41 17.64 5.77 -11.72
CA ALA A 41 17.55 4.51 -10.98
C ALA A 41 16.68 3.49 -11.71
N ALA A 42 15.56 3.89 -12.33
CA ALA A 42 14.76 3.03 -13.19
C ALA A 42 15.52 2.60 -14.44
N ALA A 43 16.31 3.46 -15.04
CA ALA A 43 17.17 3.13 -16.18
C ALA A 43 18.37 2.24 -15.79
N SER A 44 18.80 2.24 -14.53
CA SER A 44 19.91 1.41 -14.02
C SER A 44 19.46 0.07 -13.42
N LEU A 45 18.14 -0.10 -13.15
CA LEU A 45 17.62 -1.24 -12.37
C LEU A 45 17.04 -2.37 -13.24
N GLY A 46 17.35 -2.45 -14.53
CA GLY A 46 16.95 -3.59 -15.37
C GLY A 46 15.44 -3.91 -15.32
N ASP A 47 15.00 -4.88 -16.09
CA ASP A 47 13.59 -5.28 -16.34
C ASP A 47 12.73 -5.60 -15.11
N GLY A 48 12.50 -4.62 -14.23
CA GLY A 48 11.63 -4.73 -13.06
C GLY A 48 10.17 -4.43 -13.39
N MET A 49 9.30 -4.73 -12.45
CA MET A 49 7.85 -4.50 -12.53
C MET A 49 7.45 -3.30 -11.67
N HIS A 50 6.58 -2.44 -12.19
CA HIS A 50 6.07 -1.27 -11.48
C HIS A 50 4.61 -1.45 -11.09
N LEU A 51 4.27 -1.10 -9.84
CA LEU A 51 2.91 -1.10 -9.32
C LEU A 51 2.62 0.21 -8.59
N LEU A 52 1.33 0.56 -8.49
CA LEU A 52 0.87 1.60 -7.59
C LEU A 52 -0.03 0.99 -6.50
N ALA A 53 -0.18 1.69 -5.37
CA ALA A 53 -1.09 1.29 -4.31
C ALA A 53 -1.77 2.52 -3.70
N LEU A 54 -3.08 2.42 -3.45
CA LEU A 54 -3.87 3.42 -2.74
C LEU A 54 -5.07 2.77 -2.06
N GLY A 55 -5.54 3.34 -0.97
CA GLY A 55 -6.76 2.96 -0.26
C GLY A 55 -7.61 4.18 0.07
N ASP A 56 -8.84 3.94 0.51
CA ASP A 56 -9.72 4.98 1.07
C ASP A 56 -10.01 6.12 0.07
N TYR A 57 -10.17 5.73 -1.17
CA TYR A 57 -10.29 6.67 -2.31
C TYR A 57 -11.74 6.88 -2.79
N GLY A 58 -12.69 6.08 -2.32
CA GLY A 58 -14.08 6.02 -2.82
C GLY A 58 -14.97 7.23 -2.51
N THR A 59 -14.46 8.45 -2.53
CA THR A 59 -15.10 9.67 -1.99
C THR A 59 -16.04 10.38 -2.96
N ASN A 60 -16.45 9.75 -4.03
CA ASN A 60 -17.36 10.30 -5.05
C ASN A 60 -16.78 11.50 -5.84
N GLY A 61 -15.47 11.48 -6.09
CA GLY A 61 -14.80 12.47 -6.93
C GLY A 61 -14.59 13.82 -6.25
N ASN A 62 -14.33 13.83 -4.94
CA ASN A 62 -13.87 15.03 -4.27
C ASN A 62 -12.51 15.48 -4.81
N ASP A 63 -12.09 16.71 -4.47
CA ASP A 63 -10.84 17.29 -4.96
C ASP A 63 -9.60 16.46 -4.58
N ALA A 64 -9.63 15.81 -3.41
CA ALA A 64 -8.53 14.98 -2.94
C ALA A 64 -8.39 13.71 -3.80
N GLN A 65 -9.46 12.93 -4.00
CA GLN A 65 -9.47 11.76 -4.87
C GLN A 65 -9.04 12.13 -6.30
N THR A 66 -9.63 13.21 -6.84
CA THR A 66 -9.32 13.68 -8.19
C THR A 66 -7.86 14.08 -8.36
N SER A 67 -7.28 14.74 -7.34
CA SER A 67 -5.87 15.15 -7.36
C SER A 67 -4.93 13.93 -7.30
N VAL A 68 -5.23 12.95 -6.45
CA VAL A 68 -4.47 11.70 -6.35
C VAL A 68 -4.54 10.94 -7.68
N ALA A 69 -5.73 10.74 -8.25
CA ALA A 69 -5.91 10.03 -9.52
C ALA A 69 -5.13 10.68 -10.67
N LYS A 70 -5.18 12.03 -10.79
CA LYS A 70 -4.41 12.79 -11.78
C LYS A 70 -2.90 12.63 -11.59
N GLN A 71 -2.44 12.64 -10.33
CA GLN A 71 -1.03 12.49 -10.05
C GLN A 71 -0.54 11.07 -10.29
N MET A 72 -1.36 10.05 -10.01
CA MET A 72 -1.06 8.64 -10.37
C MET A 72 -0.88 8.50 -11.88
N ALA A 73 -1.80 9.06 -12.69
CA ALA A 73 -1.69 9.06 -14.16
C ALA A 73 -0.40 9.74 -14.62
N LYS A 74 -0.13 10.96 -14.14
CA LYS A 74 1.10 11.69 -14.47
C LYS A 74 2.36 10.93 -14.05
N PHE A 75 2.34 10.26 -12.92
CA PHE A 75 3.46 9.46 -12.44
C PHE A 75 3.69 8.26 -13.36
N ALA A 76 2.62 7.54 -13.73
CA ALA A 76 2.67 6.40 -14.65
C ALA A 76 3.24 6.81 -16.03
N ASP A 77 2.77 7.92 -16.59
CA ASP A 77 3.29 8.47 -17.85
C ASP A 77 4.80 8.79 -17.76
N GLY A 78 5.25 9.25 -16.60
CA GLY A 78 6.66 9.56 -16.32
C GLY A 78 7.58 8.35 -16.17
N LEU A 79 7.04 7.15 -15.91
CA LEU A 79 7.85 5.93 -15.76
C LEU A 79 8.49 5.48 -17.07
N GLY A 80 7.86 5.75 -18.22
CA GLY A 80 8.31 5.27 -19.52
C GLY A 80 8.17 3.75 -19.71
N GLN A 81 7.50 3.07 -18.79
CA GLN A 81 7.19 1.65 -18.79
C GLN A 81 5.74 1.44 -18.29
N PRO A 82 5.04 0.41 -18.76
CA PRO A 82 3.68 0.14 -18.30
C PRO A 82 3.66 -0.31 -16.84
N LEU A 83 2.60 0.06 -16.14
CA LEU A 83 2.30 -0.51 -14.83
C LEU A 83 1.81 -1.95 -14.97
N ALA A 84 2.28 -2.83 -14.10
CA ALA A 84 1.78 -4.20 -14.02
C ALA A 84 0.41 -4.26 -13.32
N ALA A 85 0.19 -3.43 -12.32
CA ALA A 85 -1.05 -3.38 -11.57
C ALA A 85 -1.17 -2.13 -10.69
N VAL A 86 -2.39 -1.87 -10.21
CA VAL A 86 -2.68 -1.02 -9.05
C VAL A 86 -3.29 -1.89 -7.96
N LEU A 87 -2.83 -1.70 -6.71
CA LEU A 87 -3.43 -2.28 -5.51
C LEU A 87 -4.45 -1.28 -4.95
N ALA A 88 -5.73 -1.64 -4.99
CA ALA A 88 -6.82 -0.87 -4.43
C ALA A 88 -7.17 -1.42 -3.05
N LEU A 89 -6.74 -0.72 -1.99
CA LEU A 89 -6.65 -1.24 -0.62
C LEU A 89 -7.93 -1.08 0.20
N GLY A 90 -9.08 -1.09 -0.45
CA GLY A 90 -10.39 -1.04 0.21
C GLY A 90 -10.94 0.37 0.41
N ASP A 91 -12.17 0.41 0.92
CA ASP A 91 -13.02 1.59 0.97
C ASP A 91 -13.12 2.24 -0.43
N ASN A 92 -13.46 1.36 -1.38
CA ASN A 92 -13.53 1.67 -2.80
C ASN A 92 -14.70 2.61 -3.11
N PHE A 93 -15.75 2.57 -2.28
CA PHE A 93 -16.92 3.44 -2.39
C PHE A 93 -17.46 3.81 -1.00
N TYR A 94 -17.29 5.04 -0.58
CA TYR A 94 -18.10 5.63 0.50
C TYR A 94 -19.50 5.97 -0.02
N SER A 95 -20.51 5.99 0.86
CA SER A 95 -21.92 6.17 0.50
C SER A 95 -22.46 5.10 -0.47
N THR A 96 -23.68 5.27 -0.96
CA THR A 96 -24.36 4.28 -1.80
C THR A 96 -23.82 4.23 -3.22
N ILE A 97 -23.71 3.04 -3.78
CA ILE A 97 -23.38 2.83 -5.20
C ILE A 97 -24.67 2.95 -6.02
N LYS A 98 -24.85 4.10 -6.64
CA LYS A 98 -25.96 4.35 -7.60
C LYS A 98 -25.56 3.85 -8.99
N PRO A 99 -26.52 3.56 -9.90
CA PRO A 99 -26.20 3.20 -11.29
C PRO A 99 -25.21 4.16 -11.94
N GLY A 100 -24.24 3.63 -12.68
CA GLY A 100 -23.18 4.40 -13.33
C GLY A 100 -22.13 4.99 -12.40
N ARG A 101 -22.14 4.64 -11.11
CA ARG A 101 -21.16 5.19 -10.17
C ARG A 101 -19.80 4.53 -10.28
N ILE A 102 -19.74 3.22 -10.52
CA ILE A 102 -18.47 2.51 -10.71
C ILE A 102 -17.77 3.05 -11.96
N GLU A 103 -18.51 3.23 -13.04
CA GLU A 103 -18.00 3.80 -14.28
C GLU A 103 -17.37 5.18 -14.04
N ARG A 104 -18.11 6.11 -13.42
CA ARG A 104 -17.62 7.48 -13.17
C ARG A 104 -16.47 7.55 -12.18
N GLN A 105 -16.57 6.82 -11.05
CA GLN A 105 -15.58 6.91 -9.97
C GLN A 105 -14.37 6.05 -10.16
N PHE A 106 -14.44 5.05 -11.01
CA PHE A 106 -13.34 4.15 -11.28
C PHE A 106 -12.89 4.26 -12.75
N GLU A 107 -13.71 3.87 -13.72
CA GLU A 107 -13.26 3.77 -15.11
C GLU A 107 -12.88 5.14 -15.70
N GLU A 108 -13.65 6.19 -15.40
CA GLU A 108 -13.39 7.55 -15.89
C GLU A 108 -12.37 8.30 -15.02
N MET A 109 -12.42 8.12 -13.68
CA MET A 109 -11.57 8.83 -12.74
C MET A 109 -10.10 8.44 -12.88
N TYR A 110 -9.82 7.15 -13.01
CA TYR A 110 -8.47 6.63 -13.20
C TYR A 110 -8.24 6.39 -14.69
N SER A 111 -7.67 7.40 -15.38
CA SER A 111 -7.52 7.41 -16.84
C SER A 111 -6.96 6.12 -17.39
N LYS A 112 -7.68 5.51 -18.33
CA LYS A 112 -7.21 4.32 -19.03
C LYS A 112 -6.00 4.61 -19.93
N ASP A 113 -5.83 5.84 -20.38
CA ASP A 113 -4.70 6.20 -21.23
C ASP A 113 -3.35 6.06 -20.51
N SER A 114 -3.34 6.32 -19.18
CA SER A 114 -2.12 6.27 -18.35
C SER A 114 -2.08 5.06 -17.41
N LEU A 115 -3.25 4.52 -17.03
CA LEU A 115 -3.40 3.46 -16.03
C LEU A 115 -4.11 2.23 -16.61
N ASP A 116 -3.73 1.81 -17.85
CA ASP A 116 -4.31 0.63 -18.49
C ASP A 116 -3.71 -0.67 -17.94
N CYS A 117 -3.96 -0.93 -16.68
CA CYS A 117 -3.51 -2.12 -15.98
C CYS A 117 -4.60 -2.62 -15.02
N PRO A 118 -4.56 -3.90 -14.58
CA PRO A 118 -5.52 -4.39 -13.59
C PRO A 118 -5.40 -3.65 -12.25
N PHE A 119 -6.55 -3.32 -11.67
CA PHE A 119 -6.69 -2.88 -10.29
C PHE A 119 -7.15 -4.06 -9.45
N TYR A 120 -6.25 -4.63 -8.66
CA TYR A 120 -6.57 -5.71 -7.73
C TYR A 120 -7.15 -5.13 -6.46
N VAL A 121 -8.43 -5.43 -6.23
CA VAL A 121 -9.27 -4.75 -5.25
C VAL A 121 -9.35 -5.56 -3.97
N CYS A 122 -9.05 -4.91 -2.85
CA CYS A 122 -9.33 -5.38 -1.51
C CYS A 122 -10.67 -4.81 -1.03
N VAL A 123 -11.38 -5.54 -0.18
CA VAL A 123 -12.65 -5.08 0.41
C VAL A 123 -12.38 -4.33 1.71
N GLY A 124 -12.94 -3.12 1.84
CA GLY A 124 -12.94 -2.33 3.06
C GLY A 124 -14.31 -2.34 3.77
N ASN A 125 -14.38 -1.76 4.96
CA ASN A 125 -15.62 -1.74 5.74
C ASN A 125 -16.76 -0.96 5.08
N HIS A 126 -16.44 0.14 4.40
CA HIS A 126 -17.45 0.90 3.67
C HIS A 126 -17.98 0.18 2.43
N ASP A 127 -17.25 -0.79 1.89
CA ASP A 127 -17.68 -1.58 0.74
C ASP A 127 -18.82 -2.56 1.05
N TYR A 128 -18.99 -2.92 2.33
CA TYR A 128 -20.10 -3.78 2.78
C TYR A 128 -21.45 -3.05 2.85
N GLY A 129 -21.42 -1.73 3.00
CA GLY A 129 -22.64 -0.94 3.16
C GLY A 129 -23.37 -1.19 4.47
N THR A 130 -22.68 -1.63 5.51
CA THR A 130 -23.26 -1.87 6.85
C THR A 130 -23.14 -0.67 7.78
N ALA A 131 -22.30 0.31 7.44
CA ALA A 131 -22.10 1.51 8.24
C ALA A 131 -23.35 2.39 8.24
N LYS A 132 -23.72 2.96 9.40
CA LYS A 132 -24.92 3.75 9.61
C LYS A 132 -25.11 4.89 8.59
N TYR A 133 -24.00 5.50 8.16
CA TYR A 133 -24.01 6.69 7.28
C TYR A 133 -23.88 6.37 5.79
N ASP A 134 -23.60 5.10 5.45
CA ASP A 134 -23.51 4.65 4.06
C ASP A 134 -24.17 3.28 3.87
N PHE A 135 -25.26 3.05 4.60
CA PHE A 135 -26.01 1.81 4.54
C PHE A 135 -26.55 1.56 3.12
N GLN A 136 -26.18 0.41 2.58
CA GLN A 136 -26.74 -0.11 1.32
C GLN A 136 -26.65 -1.63 1.34
N GLU A 137 -27.79 -2.28 1.47
CA GLU A 137 -27.86 -3.73 1.35
C GLU A 137 -27.32 -4.20 -0.01
N GLY A 138 -26.51 -5.24 0.01
CA GLY A 138 -25.91 -5.79 -1.22
C GLY A 138 -24.82 -4.92 -1.86
N LYS A 139 -24.29 -3.90 -1.20
CA LYS A 139 -23.28 -2.99 -1.77
C LYS A 139 -22.01 -3.72 -2.25
N LEU A 140 -21.53 -4.70 -1.48
CA LEU A 140 -20.42 -5.53 -1.91
C LEU A 140 -20.79 -6.44 -3.10
N ALA A 141 -22.02 -6.96 -3.12
CA ALA A 141 -22.48 -7.77 -4.24
C ALA A 141 -22.45 -6.99 -5.57
N LEU A 142 -22.80 -5.69 -5.56
CA LEU A 142 -22.69 -4.84 -6.75
C LEU A 142 -21.25 -4.76 -7.27
N GLN A 143 -20.26 -4.71 -6.40
CA GLN A 143 -18.84 -4.65 -6.77
C GLN A 143 -18.34 -5.98 -7.32
N LEU A 144 -18.71 -7.10 -6.68
CA LEU A 144 -18.40 -8.45 -7.14
C LEU A 144 -19.06 -8.77 -8.49
N ASP A 145 -20.34 -8.41 -8.62
CA ASP A 145 -21.09 -8.57 -9.88
C ASP A 145 -20.54 -7.70 -10.99
N TYR A 146 -20.08 -6.48 -10.68
CA TYR A 146 -19.41 -5.63 -11.67
C TYR A 146 -18.15 -6.32 -12.21
N ALA A 147 -17.28 -6.82 -11.33
CA ALA A 147 -16.08 -7.56 -11.75
C ALA A 147 -16.41 -8.80 -12.61
N LYS A 148 -17.41 -9.57 -12.19
CA LYS A 148 -17.86 -10.79 -12.87
C LYS A 148 -18.45 -10.50 -14.25
N ASN A 149 -19.29 -9.46 -14.35
CA ASN A 149 -20.02 -9.14 -15.59
C ASN A 149 -19.19 -8.29 -16.56
N ASN A 150 -18.07 -7.71 -16.11
CA ASN A 150 -17.16 -6.90 -16.93
C ASN A 150 -15.73 -7.48 -16.88
N PRO A 151 -15.48 -8.69 -17.43
CA PRO A 151 -14.18 -9.36 -17.31
C PRO A 151 -13.02 -8.60 -17.95
N THR A 152 -13.31 -7.72 -18.90
CA THR A 152 -12.34 -6.85 -19.58
C THR A 152 -12.08 -5.54 -18.83
N SER A 153 -12.88 -5.22 -17.80
CA SER A 153 -12.62 -4.09 -16.92
C SER A 153 -11.30 -4.29 -16.16
N ARG A 154 -10.65 -3.19 -15.85
CA ARG A 154 -9.47 -3.16 -14.97
C ARG A 154 -9.81 -3.51 -13.52
N TRP A 155 -11.07 -3.46 -13.11
CA TRP A 155 -11.56 -3.81 -11.79
C TRP A 155 -11.51 -5.32 -11.56
N LYS A 156 -10.55 -5.79 -10.74
CA LYS A 156 -10.35 -7.21 -10.44
C LYS A 156 -10.69 -7.51 -8.98
N LEU A 157 -11.91 -7.96 -8.74
CA LEU A 157 -12.43 -8.41 -7.45
C LEU A 157 -13.10 -9.78 -7.63
N PRO A 158 -12.33 -10.87 -7.77
CA PRO A 158 -12.88 -12.19 -8.04
C PRO A 158 -13.64 -12.79 -6.85
N SER A 159 -13.26 -12.40 -5.63
CA SER A 159 -13.88 -12.81 -4.37
C SER A 159 -13.42 -11.90 -3.23
N LYS A 160 -13.92 -12.10 -2.00
CA LYS A 160 -13.51 -11.34 -0.81
C LYS A 160 -12.04 -11.55 -0.44
N TRP A 161 -11.50 -12.72 -0.73
CA TRP A 161 -10.07 -13.08 -0.59
C TRP A 161 -9.62 -13.92 -1.77
N TYR A 162 -8.40 -13.73 -2.20
CA TYR A 162 -7.83 -14.41 -3.35
C TYR A 162 -6.32 -14.26 -3.40
N THR A 163 -5.68 -15.03 -4.28
CA THR A 163 -4.24 -14.90 -4.58
C THR A 163 -4.06 -14.56 -6.06
N VAL A 164 -3.07 -13.73 -6.35
CA VAL A 164 -2.63 -13.43 -7.71
C VAL A 164 -1.11 -13.44 -7.76
N GLU A 165 -0.56 -13.93 -8.86
CA GLU A 165 0.87 -13.91 -9.15
C GLU A 165 1.14 -12.93 -10.30
N LEU A 166 2.06 -12.01 -10.10
CA LEU A 166 2.38 -10.90 -11.00
C LEU A 166 3.83 -10.97 -11.50
N PRO A 167 4.12 -10.61 -12.74
CA PRO A 167 3.18 -10.18 -13.78
C PRO A 167 2.33 -11.33 -14.35
N SER A 168 2.76 -12.57 -14.22
CA SER A 168 2.00 -13.76 -14.63
C SER A 168 2.38 -14.98 -13.80
N PRO A 169 1.52 -16.03 -13.73
CA PRO A 169 1.83 -17.27 -13.00
C PRO A 169 3.03 -18.05 -13.56
N GLU A 170 3.37 -17.87 -14.83
CA GLU A 170 4.48 -18.59 -15.47
C GLU A 170 5.84 -18.06 -15.02
N ASN A 171 5.93 -16.75 -14.82
CA ASN A 171 7.15 -16.06 -14.39
C ASN A 171 6.83 -14.97 -13.34
N PRO A 172 6.39 -15.36 -12.14
CA PRO A 172 5.97 -14.41 -11.13
C PRO A 172 7.17 -13.74 -10.45
N LEU A 173 7.08 -12.43 -10.26
CA LEU A 173 7.93 -11.67 -9.34
C LEU A 173 7.29 -11.51 -7.97
N VAL A 174 5.97 -11.40 -7.93
CA VAL A 174 5.22 -11.22 -6.68
C VAL A 174 4.07 -12.20 -6.63
N ARG A 175 3.95 -12.88 -5.50
CA ARG A 175 2.74 -13.57 -5.09
C ARG A 175 2.02 -12.70 -4.07
N MET A 176 0.83 -12.23 -4.42
CA MET A 176 0.02 -11.36 -3.58
C MET A 176 -1.17 -12.11 -3.04
N ILE A 177 -1.29 -12.21 -1.71
CA ILE A 177 -2.41 -12.82 -1.00
C ILE A 177 -3.29 -11.69 -0.47
N VAL A 178 -4.47 -11.53 -1.08
CA VAL A 178 -5.46 -10.52 -0.70
C VAL A 178 -6.44 -11.14 0.29
N LEU A 179 -6.65 -10.47 1.41
CA LEU A 179 -7.50 -10.90 2.51
C LEU A 179 -8.56 -9.84 2.84
N ASP A 180 -9.65 -10.27 3.45
CA ASP A 180 -10.67 -9.38 3.97
C ASP A 180 -10.52 -9.23 5.49
N GLY A 181 -10.12 -8.05 5.92
CA GLY A 181 -9.93 -7.70 7.34
C GLY A 181 -11.20 -7.34 8.09
N SER A 182 -12.37 -7.36 7.46
CA SER A 182 -13.66 -6.90 8.02
C SER A 182 -14.29 -7.92 8.97
N TYR A 183 -13.53 -8.32 9.99
CA TYR A 183 -13.90 -9.40 10.91
C TYR A 183 -15.01 -9.03 11.90
N TRP A 184 -15.20 -7.73 12.20
CA TRP A 184 -16.02 -7.32 13.34
C TRP A 184 -17.34 -6.68 13.00
N GLU A 185 -17.46 -6.11 11.83
CA GLU A 185 -18.59 -5.24 11.45
C GLU A 185 -19.79 -6.03 10.91
N GLY A 186 -19.87 -7.33 11.27
CA GLY A 186 -20.90 -8.23 10.74
C GLY A 186 -20.74 -8.54 9.24
N ALA A 187 -19.61 -8.13 8.68
CA ALA A 187 -19.31 -8.25 7.26
C ALA A 187 -18.96 -9.68 6.85
N LEU A 188 -18.14 -10.36 7.64
CA LEU A 188 -17.82 -11.77 7.45
C LEU A 188 -18.63 -12.64 8.41
N THR A 189 -19.31 -13.65 7.86
CA THR A 189 -19.95 -14.69 8.66
C THR A 189 -18.92 -15.55 9.40
N PRO A 190 -19.29 -16.24 10.48
CA PRO A 190 -18.39 -17.18 11.17
C PRO A 190 -17.78 -18.23 10.23
N GLN A 191 -18.56 -18.72 9.26
CA GLN A 191 -18.09 -19.69 8.28
C GLN A 191 -17.05 -19.09 7.34
N GLU A 192 -17.27 -17.89 6.83
CA GLU A 192 -16.31 -17.16 5.97
C GLU A 192 -15.00 -16.89 6.70
N LYS A 193 -15.03 -16.54 8.00
CA LYS A 193 -13.80 -16.36 8.79
C LYS A 193 -12.98 -17.65 8.88
N ILE A 194 -13.65 -18.80 9.06
CA ILE A 194 -12.99 -20.12 9.07
C ILE A 194 -12.40 -20.45 7.70
N GLU A 195 -13.16 -20.20 6.63
CA GLU A 195 -12.73 -20.45 5.25
C GLU A 195 -11.54 -19.59 4.86
N GLN A 196 -11.58 -18.30 5.18
CA GLN A 196 -10.45 -17.40 4.91
C GLN A 196 -9.19 -17.80 5.68
N ARG A 197 -9.31 -18.21 6.96
CA ARG A 197 -8.18 -18.70 7.74
C ARG A 197 -7.57 -19.96 7.11
N ARG A 198 -8.39 -20.89 6.65
CA ARG A 198 -7.94 -22.08 5.93
C ARG A 198 -7.27 -21.74 4.61
N PHE A 199 -7.89 -20.83 3.86
CA PHE A 199 -7.32 -20.29 2.61
C PHE A 199 -5.94 -19.69 2.85
N PHE A 200 -5.80 -18.76 3.79
CA PHE A 200 -4.52 -18.09 4.07
C PHE A 200 -3.44 -19.08 4.46
N LYS A 201 -3.76 -20.00 5.37
CA LYS A 201 -2.83 -21.07 5.76
C LYS A 201 -2.43 -21.96 4.57
N ALA A 202 -3.38 -22.33 3.73
CA ALA A 202 -3.12 -23.15 2.55
C ALA A 202 -2.26 -22.40 1.52
N GLU A 203 -2.53 -21.10 1.31
CA GLU A 203 -1.74 -20.27 0.41
C GLU A 203 -0.29 -20.12 0.90
N LEU A 204 -0.06 -19.92 2.18
CA LEU A 204 1.30 -19.81 2.74
C LEU A 204 2.08 -21.14 2.68
N ALA A 205 1.39 -22.27 2.70
CA ALA A 205 2.00 -23.59 2.59
C ALA A 205 2.35 -24.01 1.14
N LYS A 206 1.83 -23.31 0.13
CA LYS A 206 2.15 -23.60 -1.27
C LYS A 206 3.54 -23.12 -1.63
N GLU A 207 4.28 -23.94 -2.35
CA GLU A 207 5.49 -23.49 -3.02
C GLU A 207 5.16 -22.42 -4.08
N THR A 208 6.02 -21.43 -4.20
CA THR A 208 5.91 -20.41 -5.25
C THR A 208 7.27 -20.17 -5.89
N LYS A 209 7.24 -19.81 -7.17
CA LYS A 209 8.42 -19.32 -7.90
C LYS A 209 8.67 -17.84 -7.68
N ALA A 210 7.63 -17.12 -7.17
CA ALA A 210 7.74 -15.68 -6.92
C ALA A 210 8.79 -15.41 -5.84
N PRO A 211 9.79 -14.57 -6.12
CA PRO A 211 10.75 -14.14 -5.11
C PRO A 211 10.10 -13.40 -3.96
N TRP A 212 8.98 -12.74 -4.17
CA TRP A 212 8.32 -11.92 -3.16
C TRP A 212 6.91 -12.42 -2.85
N THR A 213 6.56 -12.53 -1.57
CA THR A 213 5.19 -12.75 -1.11
C THR A 213 4.71 -11.53 -0.36
N TRP A 214 3.53 -11.01 -0.74
CA TRP A 214 2.88 -9.87 -0.09
C TRP A 214 1.54 -10.28 0.50
N MET A 215 1.21 -9.66 1.62
CA MET A 215 -0.13 -9.69 2.18
C MET A 215 -0.81 -8.34 1.90
N VAL A 216 -2.04 -8.38 1.43
CA VAL A 216 -2.86 -7.19 1.17
C VAL A 216 -4.19 -7.33 1.87
N ASN A 217 -4.57 -6.35 2.64
CA ASN A 217 -5.89 -6.25 3.25
C ASN A 217 -6.23 -4.79 3.52
N HIS A 218 -7.47 -4.49 3.92
CA HIS A 218 -7.87 -3.11 4.17
C HIS A 218 -7.40 -2.59 5.54
N TYR A 219 -7.53 -3.38 6.60
CA TYR A 219 -7.21 -2.94 7.95
C TYR A 219 -5.73 -3.13 8.30
N PRO A 220 -5.01 -2.10 8.76
CA PRO A 220 -3.63 -2.29 9.21
C PRO A 220 -3.57 -3.16 10.48
N LEU A 221 -2.53 -4.01 10.57
CA LEU A 221 -2.20 -4.68 11.82
C LEU A 221 -1.54 -3.69 12.79
N PHE A 222 -0.64 -2.88 12.27
CA PHE A 222 0.11 -1.87 13.01
C PHE A 222 -0.12 -0.50 12.42
N SER A 223 -0.39 0.48 13.28
CA SER A 223 -0.65 1.86 12.87
C SER A 223 -0.31 2.87 13.96
N GLU A 224 0.10 4.04 13.56
CA GLU A 224 0.33 5.19 14.44
C GLU A 224 -0.83 6.19 14.45
N THR A 225 -1.98 5.82 13.92
CA THR A 225 -3.18 6.65 13.99
C THR A 225 -3.66 6.79 15.43
N VAL A 226 -3.93 8.02 15.89
CA VAL A 226 -4.17 8.37 17.30
C VAL A 226 -5.33 7.57 17.90
N ASP A 227 -6.47 7.54 17.20
CA ASP A 227 -7.72 6.97 17.71
C ASP A 227 -7.86 5.46 17.47
N ARG A 228 -6.93 4.85 16.73
CA ARG A 228 -7.01 3.45 16.31
C ARG A 228 -5.81 2.65 16.80
N GLY A 229 -4.61 2.98 16.33
CA GLY A 229 -3.37 2.29 16.70
C GLY A 229 -3.32 0.84 16.21
N ASP A 230 -2.57 0.02 16.92
CA ASP A 230 -2.36 -1.38 16.56
C ASP A 230 -3.62 -2.22 16.74
N ASN A 231 -3.99 -2.98 15.70
CA ASN A 231 -5.17 -3.83 15.68
C ASN A 231 -4.88 -5.19 16.35
N LYS A 232 -5.08 -5.25 17.66
CA LYS A 232 -4.78 -6.44 18.46
C LYS A 232 -5.40 -7.72 17.91
N ARG A 233 -6.62 -7.65 17.38
CA ARG A 233 -7.33 -8.82 16.88
C ARG A 233 -6.72 -9.35 15.57
N LEU A 234 -6.35 -8.46 14.63
CA LEU A 234 -5.65 -8.88 13.42
C LEU A 234 -4.23 -9.37 13.73
N ILE A 235 -3.58 -8.77 14.72
CA ILE A 235 -2.29 -9.24 15.22
C ILE A 235 -2.43 -10.66 15.79
N GLU A 236 -3.46 -10.94 16.58
CA GLU A 236 -3.74 -12.29 17.09
C GLU A 236 -4.08 -13.28 15.96
N GLU A 237 -4.82 -12.85 14.94
CA GLU A 237 -5.26 -13.70 13.84
C GLU A 237 -4.17 -14.02 12.83
N TRP A 238 -3.39 -13.01 12.40
CA TRP A 238 -2.45 -13.13 11.28
C TRP A 238 -0.99 -12.92 11.70
N GLY A 239 -0.76 -12.32 12.88
CA GLY A 239 0.58 -12.03 13.36
C GLY A 239 1.51 -13.24 13.37
N PRO A 240 1.11 -14.42 13.89
CA PRO A 240 1.95 -15.62 13.85
C PRO A 240 2.43 -15.98 12.43
N ALA A 241 1.55 -15.88 11.44
CA ALA A 241 1.93 -16.15 10.06
C ALA A 241 2.94 -15.15 9.50
N LEU A 242 2.82 -13.86 9.89
CA LEU A 242 3.76 -12.81 9.49
C LEU A 242 5.13 -12.91 10.19
N GLN A 243 5.19 -13.62 11.31
CA GLN A 243 6.46 -13.94 12.00
C GLN A 243 7.15 -15.17 11.41
N GLU A 244 6.37 -16.19 11.03
CA GLU A 244 6.89 -17.49 10.57
C GLU A 244 7.23 -17.50 9.08
N HIS A 245 6.33 -16.98 8.23
CA HIS A 245 6.48 -17.05 6.77
C HIS A 245 7.27 -15.87 6.20
N ASP A 246 7.83 -16.06 5.01
CA ASP A 246 8.61 -15.03 4.32
C ASP A 246 7.67 -14.08 3.52
N ILE A 247 6.92 -13.26 4.26
CA ILE A 247 6.11 -12.18 3.71
C ILE A 247 6.94 -10.91 3.76
N SER A 248 7.17 -10.28 2.61
CA SER A 248 8.08 -9.13 2.50
C SER A 248 7.37 -7.79 2.75
N LEU A 249 6.15 -7.63 2.24
CA LEU A 249 5.34 -6.43 2.43
C LEU A 249 3.94 -6.79 2.91
N ALA A 250 3.40 -5.98 3.84
CA ALA A 250 2.00 -6.04 4.27
C ALA A 250 1.35 -4.67 3.99
N PHE A 251 0.44 -4.63 3.01
CA PHE A 251 -0.27 -3.42 2.62
C PHE A 251 -1.63 -3.29 3.28
N ALA A 252 -1.97 -2.07 3.70
CA ALA A 252 -3.29 -1.74 4.23
C ALA A 252 -3.74 -0.31 3.83
N GLY A 253 -5.05 -0.07 3.91
CA GLY A 253 -5.70 1.24 3.91
C GLY A 253 -6.29 1.55 5.27
N HIS A 254 -7.60 1.88 5.34
CA HIS A 254 -8.43 2.10 6.53
C HIS A 254 -8.02 3.28 7.40
N ASP A 255 -6.77 3.40 7.73
CA ASP A 255 -6.20 4.54 8.40
C ASP A 255 -5.77 5.56 7.35
N HIS A 256 -6.50 6.67 7.28
CA HIS A 256 -6.36 7.68 6.22
C HIS A 256 -5.07 8.48 6.38
N THR A 257 -3.97 7.81 6.15
CA THR A 257 -2.59 8.28 6.35
C THR A 257 -1.65 7.56 5.40
N LEU A 258 -0.39 7.97 5.37
CA LEU A 258 0.70 7.26 4.70
C LEU A 258 1.73 6.84 5.76
N GLN A 259 1.94 5.52 5.93
CA GLN A 259 2.88 5.01 6.94
C GLN A 259 3.75 3.90 6.37
N HIS A 260 5.02 3.86 6.81
CA HIS A 260 5.94 2.74 6.65
C HIS A 260 6.48 2.37 8.03
N LEU A 261 6.08 1.22 8.54
CA LEU A 261 6.47 0.77 9.87
C LEU A 261 7.32 -0.51 9.80
N GLN A 262 8.37 -0.55 10.62
CA GLN A 262 9.13 -1.75 10.92
C GLN A 262 8.83 -2.15 12.37
N VAL A 263 8.27 -3.33 12.56
CA VAL A 263 7.84 -3.79 13.88
C VAL A 263 8.71 -4.95 14.33
N GLU A 264 9.32 -4.82 15.51
CA GLU A 264 10.18 -5.84 16.08
C GLU A 264 9.47 -7.19 16.17
N GLY A 265 10.15 -8.26 15.80
CA GLY A 265 9.60 -9.62 15.79
C GLY A 265 8.79 -9.98 14.54
N TYR A 266 8.58 -9.05 13.61
CA TYR A 266 7.86 -9.29 12.36
C TYR A 266 8.78 -9.15 11.15
N LYS A 267 8.55 -10.01 10.13
CA LYS A 267 9.36 -10.00 8.91
C LYS A 267 8.97 -8.89 7.93
N PRO A 268 7.67 -8.63 7.64
CA PRO A 268 7.30 -7.68 6.61
C PRO A 268 7.57 -6.22 7.01
N SER A 269 7.77 -5.38 5.99
CA SER A 269 7.53 -3.94 6.11
C SER A 269 6.02 -3.71 6.03
N PHE A 270 5.46 -2.97 7.00
CA PHE A 270 4.04 -2.63 7.03
C PHE A 270 3.82 -1.28 6.36
N ILE A 271 2.90 -1.24 5.40
CA ILE A 271 2.59 -0.06 4.60
C ILE A 271 1.12 0.28 4.77
N VAL A 272 0.84 1.47 5.30
CA VAL A 272 -0.51 2.05 5.26
C VAL A 272 -0.54 3.07 4.14
N SER A 273 -1.44 2.88 3.19
CA SER A 273 -1.66 3.75 2.03
C SER A 273 -3.12 4.18 1.96
N GLY A 274 -3.64 4.73 3.04
CA GLY A 274 -5.05 5.13 3.18
C GLY A 274 -5.33 6.60 2.86
N ALA A 275 -4.39 7.31 2.24
CA ALA A 275 -4.53 8.73 1.92
C ALA A 275 -5.06 8.99 0.49
N GLY A 276 -5.86 8.07 -0.08
CA GLY A 276 -6.35 8.13 -1.47
C GLY A 276 -7.42 9.17 -1.74
N GLY A 277 -8.07 9.73 -0.71
CA GLY A 277 -9.12 10.75 -0.93
C GLY A 277 -10.03 11.04 0.27
N ALA A 278 -10.16 10.14 1.24
CA ALA A 278 -10.96 10.34 2.43
C ALA A 278 -10.23 11.23 3.46
N ARG A 279 -11.00 11.88 4.36
CA ARG A 279 -10.45 12.82 5.36
C ARG A 279 -9.31 12.19 6.14
N LEU A 280 -8.15 12.84 6.16
CA LEU A 280 -6.96 12.37 6.88
C LEU A 280 -7.17 12.31 8.40
N TYR A 281 -6.49 11.37 9.05
CA TYR A 281 -6.52 11.15 10.49
C TYR A 281 -5.23 11.60 11.16
N ASP A 282 -5.32 11.96 12.44
CA ASP A 282 -4.15 12.34 13.21
C ASP A 282 -3.27 11.14 13.56
N CYS A 283 -1.96 11.36 13.54
CA CYS A 283 -0.96 10.35 13.89
C CYS A 283 -0.09 10.79 15.07
N ARG A 284 0.38 9.79 15.79
CA ARG A 284 1.45 9.93 16.79
C ARG A 284 2.81 9.98 16.11
N THR A 285 3.76 10.62 16.76
CA THR A 285 5.18 10.41 16.42
C THR A 285 5.63 9.02 16.83
N THR A 286 6.52 8.41 16.04
CA THR A 286 6.96 7.03 16.26
C THR A 286 8.44 6.86 15.98
N ASP A 287 9.05 5.87 16.60
CA ASP A 287 10.39 5.34 16.29
C ASP A 287 10.31 4.11 15.37
N ARG A 288 9.10 3.61 15.08
CA ARG A 288 8.89 2.44 14.22
C ARG A 288 9.04 2.74 12.72
N GLY A 289 9.12 4.00 12.31
CA GLY A 289 9.32 4.33 10.90
C GLY A 289 8.77 5.69 10.48
N PHE A 290 8.24 5.75 9.24
CA PHE A 290 7.71 6.95 8.62
C PHE A 290 6.20 7.05 8.79
N VAL A 291 5.72 8.25 9.09
CA VAL A 291 4.29 8.57 9.20
C VAL A 291 4.02 9.93 8.56
N ASN A 292 2.98 10.03 7.73
CA ASN A 292 2.49 11.30 7.20
C ASN A 292 0.96 11.31 7.16
N ASN A 293 0.38 12.35 7.77
CA ASN A 293 -1.06 12.61 7.82
C ASN A 293 -1.42 14.02 7.34
N GLN A 294 -0.52 14.70 6.63
CA GLN A 294 -0.68 16.09 6.21
C GLN A 294 -1.12 16.21 4.76
N VAL A 295 -0.94 15.18 3.96
CA VAL A 295 -1.20 15.21 2.51
C VAL A 295 -1.85 13.92 2.04
N PHE A 296 -2.65 14.04 1.00
CA PHE A 296 -3.16 12.91 0.21
C PHE A 296 -2.06 12.37 -0.70
N GLY A 297 -2.14 11.08 -1.03
CA GLY A 297 -1.13 10.46 -1.85
C GLY A 297 -1.35 8.97 -2.08
N PHE A 298 -0.33 8.33 -2.62
CA PHE A 298 -0.29 6.93 -3.00
C PHE A 298 1.13 6.38 -2.88
N ASN A 299 1.28 5.07 -3.06
CA ASN A 299 2.59 4.42 -3.13
C ASN A 299 2.92 3.98 -4.55
N HIS A 300 4.19 4.04 -4.89
CA HIS A 300 4.79 3.34 -6.02
C HIS A 300 5.68 2.22 -5.49
N VAL A 301 5.63 1.06 -6.15
CA VAL A 301 6.49 -0.08 -5.86
C VAL A 301 7.20 -0.52 -7.13
N HIS A 302 8.52 -0.49 -7.11
CA HIS A 302 9.35 -1.11 -8.14
C HIS A 302 9.88 -2.44 -7.62
N VAL A 303 9.71 -3.49 -8.41
CA VAL A 303 10.00 -4.88 -8.04
C VAL A 303 10.99 -5.47 -9.01
N THR A 304 12.12 -5.90 -8.51
CA THR A 304 13.05 -6.78 -9.22
C THR A 304 13.12 -8.13 -8.50
N PRO A 305 13.77 -9.17 -9.05
CA PRO A 305 13.98 -10.43 -8.33
C PRO A 305 14.69 -10.28 -6.97
N ASP A 306 15.56 -9.26 -6.83
CA ASP A 306 16.46 -9.13 -5.68
C ASP A 306 16.15 -7.93 -4.78
N LEU A 307 15.40 -6.94 -5.28
CA LEU A 307 15.17 -5.69 -4.58
C LEU A 307 13.75 -5.16 -4.77
N LEU A 308 13.14 -4.74 -3.69
CA LEU A 308 11.93 -3.92 -3.67
C LEU A 308 12.32 -2.47 -3.40
N THR A 309 11.75 -1.53 -4.14
CA THR A 309 11.82 -0.10 -3.85
C THR A 309 10.41 0.42 -3.68
N VAL A 310 10.10 1.01 -2.52
CA VAL A 310 8.78 1.58 -2.23
C VAL A 310 8.92 3.08 -2.03
N GLN A 311 8.09 3.84 -2.73
CA GLN A 311 8.02 5.29 -2.65
C GLN A 311 6.64 5.74 -2.17
N PHE A 312 6.62 6.77 -1.34
CA PHE A 312 5.41 7.46 -0.88
C PHE A 312 5.35 8.81 -1.59
N ILE A 313 4.28 9.04 -2.32
CA ILE A 313 4.17 10.18 -3.25
C ILE A 313 2.89 10.94 -2.92
N ASP A 314 3.00 12.27 -2.75
CA ASP A 314 1.83 13.09 -2.50
C ASP A 314 1.05 13.43 -3.80
N ALA A 315 -0.14 14.00 -3.64
CA ALA A 315 -1.00 14.42 -4.76
C ALA A 315 -0.41 15.55 -5.63
N LYS A 316 0.75 16.11 -5.25
CA LYS A 316 1.51 17.11 -6.03
C LYS A 316 2.69 16.49 -6.77
N GLY A 317 3.01 15.22 -6.49
CA GLY A 317 4.13 14.48 -7.08
C GLY A 317 5.42 14.57 -6.27
N ASN A 318 5.37 15.06 -5.04
CA ASN A 318 6.54 15.08 -4.18
C ASN A 318 6.74 13.69 -3.57
N GLN A 319 7.97 13.18 -3.60
CA GLN A 319 8.35 12.01 -2.83
C GLN A 319 8.50 12.40 -1.36
N LEU A 320 7.66 11.82 -0.51
CA LEU A 320 7.65 12.06 0.93
C LEU A 320 8.63 11.15 1.66
N HIS A 321 8.73 9.90 1.21
CA HIS A 321 9.55 8.85 1.78
C HIS A 321 9.85 7.80 0.73
N ALA A 322 10.97 7.11 0.86
CA ALA A 322 11.27 5.91 0.09
C ALA A 322 12.17 4.96 0.88
N PHE A 323 12.03 3.69 0.61
CA PHE A 323 12.92 2.66 1.15
C PHE A 323 13.13 1.55 0.14
N THR A 324 14.23 0.82 0.34
CA THR A 324 14.49 -0.44 -0.35
C THR A 324 14.44 -1.60 0.62
N ARG A 325 14.12 -2.79 0.11
CA ARG A 325 14.17 -4.04 0.85
C ARG A 325 14.79 -5.14 0.00
N ASP A 326 15.84 -5.76 0.50
CA ASP A 326 16.47 -6.90 -0.18
C ASP A 326 15.85 -8.25 0.22
N ARG A 327 16.31 -9.34 -0.43
CA ARG A 327 15.87 -10.72 -0.19
C ARG A 327 16.15 -11.22 1.22
N ASN A 328 17.13 -10.65 1.91
CA ASN A 328 17.49 -11.00 3.29
C ASN A 328 16.63 -10.24 4.32
N GLY A 329 15.72 -9.39 3.85
CA GLY A 329 14.86 -8.57 4.70
C GLY A 329 15.53 -7.29 5.21
N LYS A 330 16.70 -6.93 4.69
CA LYS A 330 17.35 -5.67 5.02
C LYS A 330 16.56 -4.51 4.41
N VAL A 331 16.17 -3.57 5.24
CA VAL A 331 15.45 -2.35 4.85
C VAL A 331 16.39 -1.16 4.97
N GLU A 332 16.50 -0.38 3.91
CA GLU A 332 17.28 0.86 3.88
C GLU A 332 16.39 2.01 3.44
N VAL A 333 16.34 3.07 4.25
CA VAL A 333 15.64 4.30 3.87
C VAL A 333 16.49 5.04 2.84
N VAL A 334 15.88 5.35 1.70
CA VAL A 334 16.54 6.13 0.65
C VAL A 334 16.52 7.59 1.08
N THR A 335 17.62 8.03 1.69
CA THR A 335 17.83 9.45 1.99
C THR A 335 18.22 10.18 0.72
N LYS A 336 17.59 11.35 0.48
CA LYS A 336 18.01 12.23 -0.59
C LYS A 336 19.43 12.74 -0.31
N GLN A 337 20.32 12.58 -1.27
CA GLN A 337 21.52 13.41 -1.26
C GLN A 337 21.09 14.85 -1.51
N GLU A 338 21.39 15.74 -0.57
CA GLU A 338 21.31 17.18 -0.85
C GLU A 338 22.25 17.48 -2.03
N PRO A 339 21.82 18.30 -3.01
CA PRO A 339 22.73 18.74 -4.06
C PRO A 339 23.94 19.38 -3.38
N ALA A 340 25.14 18.95 -3.77
CA ALA A 340 26.36 19.60 -3.34
C ALA A 340 26.20 21.10 -3.59
N THR A 341 26.23 21.91 -2.53
CA THR A 341 26.24 23.36 -2.63
C THR A 341 27.41 23.69 -3.51
N ALA A 342 27.15 24.25 -4.70
CA ALA A 342 28.18 24.79 -5.56
C ALA A 342 28.96 25.78 -4.68
N GLY A 343 30.24 25.46 -4.41
CA GLY A 343 31.11 26.31 -3.63
C GLY A 343 31.10 27.69 -4.24
N ALA A 344 30.80 28.70 -3.44
CA ALA A 344 31.06 30.06 -3.78
C ALA A 344 32.55 30.15 -4.11
N ALA A 345 32.86 30.39 -5.38
CA ALA A 345 34.19 30.81 -5.79
C ALA A 345 34.35 32.27 -5.34
N ASP A 346 35.28 32.51 -4.44
CA ASP A 346 35.77 33.84 -4.09
C ASP A 346 36.40 34.52 -5.31
#